data_e30b70a2aa284e1df6656ffa5ee3cb3d
#
_entry.id   e30b70a2aa284e1df6656ffa5ee3cb3d
#
_cell.length_a   1.000
_cell.length_b   1.000
_cell.length_c   1.000
_cell.angle_alpha   90.00
_cell.angle_beta   90.00
_cell.angle_gamma   90.00
#
_symmetry.space_group_name_H-M   'P 1'
#
loop_
_entity.id
_entity.type
_entity.pdbx_description
1 polymer ?
#
loop_
_entity_poly.entity_id
_entity_poly.type
_entity_poly.pdbx_seq_one_letter_code
_entity_poly.pdbx_strand_id
1 'polypeptide(L)'
;VVTMNPDEIHTGESATEGGWRYRMVYIEPDLLEEVTGLRHWWFSDVTRHDPLRSQQIGRLIYGLWHTDDPLAQKGLLLDLIETFQPLAHHAPVIQEGAHRFERVREYLHDNYMRALTLDELASVVSLSPYHFQRQFKAHFHVTPHQMLMAIRLWRAKAFLTHGMSAAEVAAATGLTD
;
A
#
# COMPACT_ATOMS: atom_id res chain seq x y z
N VAL A 1 7.48 -10.60 10.84
CA VAL A 1 6.98 -9.30 10.36
C VAL A 1 6.41 -9.48 8.97
N VAL A 2 5.28 -8.86 8.73
CA VAL A 2 4.70 -8.74 7.39
C VAL A 2 4.75 -7.27 7.02
N THR A 3 5.35 -6.97 5.88
CA THR A 3 5.40 -5.63 5.29
C THR A 3 4.56 -5.63 4.02
N MET A 4 3.84 -4.56 3.77
CA MET A 4 2.97 -4.42 2.59
C MET A 4 3.27 -3.09 1.92
N ASN A 5 3.38 -3.13 0.61
CA ASN A 5 3.54 -1.91 -0.17
C ASN A 5 2.19 -1.24 -0.41
N PRO A 6 2.15 0.07 -0.71
CA PRO A 6 0.93 0.73 -1.15
C PRO A 6 0.27 -0.04 -2.30
N ASP A 7 -1.05 -0.15 -2.25
CA ASP A 7 -1.88 -0.81 -3.26
C ASP A 7 -1.60 -2.31 -3.48
N GLU A 8 -0.82 -2.95 -2.59
CA GLU A 8 -0.56 -4.38 -2.65
C GLU A 8 -1.78 -5.17 -2.14
N ILE A 9 -2.33 -6.01 -3.00
CA ILE A 9 -3.45 -6.88 -2.65
C ILE A 9 -2.90 -8.06 -1.84
N HIS A 10 -3.46 -8.24 -0.66
CA HIS A 10 -3.08 -9.32 0.25
C HIS A 10 -4.32 -10.03 0.79
N THR A 11 -4.16 -11.31 1.04
CA THR A 11 -5.12 -12.14 1.76
C THR A 11 -4.44 -12.72 2.99
N GLY A 12 -5.18 -12.88 4.08
CA GLY A 12 -4.69 -13.49 5.29
C GLY A 12 -5.60 -14.63 5.71
N GLU A 13 -5.02 -15.82 5.90
CA GLU A 13 -5.73 -16.98 6.41
C GLU A 13 -5.14 -17.40 7.75
N SER A 14 -6.00 -17.89 8.64
CA SER A 14 -5.54 -18.47 9.89
C SER A 14 -4.80 -19.78 9.65
N ALA A 15 -3.55 -19.87 10.10
CA ALA A 15 -2.76 -21.10 10.05
C ALA A 15 -3.12 -22.10 11.17
N THR A 16 -3.96 -21.71 12.14
CA THR A 16 -4.34 -22.51 13.29
C THR A 16 -5.83 -22.41 13.59
N GLU A 17 -6.41 -23.45 14.22
CA GLU A 17 -7.83 -23.44 14.65
C GLU A 17 -8.14 -22.32 15.66
N GLY A 18 -7.15 -21.86 16.43
CA GLY A 18 -7.29 -20.78 17.38
C GLY A 18 -7.30 -19.36 16.77
N GLY A 19 -7.21 -19.27 15.46
CA GLY A 19 -7.11 -17.99 14.77
C GLY A 19 -5.71 -17.36 14.87
N TRP A 20 -5.63 -16.08 14.60
CA TRP A 20 -4.41 -15.29 14.70
C TRP A 20 -4.72 -13.88 15.18
N ARG A 21 -3.75 -13.29 15.86
CA ARG A 21 -3.83 -11.90 16.32
C ARG A 21 -2.67 -11.13 15.73
N TYR A 22 -2.94 -9.95 15.23
CA TYR A 22 -1.93 -9.07 14.67
C TYR A 22 -2.15 -7.63 15.13
N ARG A 23 -1.10 -6.84 15.05
CA ARG A 23 -1.16 -5.39 15.14
C ARG A 23 -0.67 -4.83 13.83
N MET A 24 -1.29 -3.77 13.37
CA MET A 24 -1.00 -3.15 12.09
C MET A 24 -0.80 -1.65 12.28
N VAL A 25 0.19 -1.11 11.60
CA VAL A 25 0.41 0.32 11.46
C VAL A 25 0.42 0.64 9.98
N TYR A 26 -0.37 1.62 9.60
CA TYR A 26 -0.33 2.21 8.26
C TYR A 26 0.49 3.49 8.34
N ILE A 27 1.50 3.61 7.50
CA ILE A 27 2.35 4.79 7.41
C ILE A 27 2.23 5.30 5.97
N GLU A 28 1.81 6.54 5.85
CA GLU A 28 1.69 7.18 4.54
C GLU A 28 3.08 7.31 3.89
N PRO A 29 3.23 7.03 2.59
CA PRO A 29 4.50 7.14 1.88
C PRO A 29 5.13 8.53 1.99
N ASP A 30 4.33 9.59 1.92
CA ASP A 30 4.80 10.96 2.03
C ASP A 30 5.44 11.24 3.39
N LEU A 31 4.91 10.66 4.47
CA LEU A 31 5.50 10.77 5.81
C LEU A 31 6.85 10.07 5.88
N LEU A 32 7.01 8.91 5.23
CA LEU A 32 8.30 8.22 5.15
C LEU A 32 9.33 9.06 4.41
N GLU A 33 8.93 9.69 3.30
CA GLU A 33 9.80 10.58 2.52
C GLU A 33 10.19 11.82 3.33
N GLU A 34 9.24 12.45 4.02
CA GLU A 34 9.49 13.62 4.87
C GLU A 34 10.49 13.31 5.99
N VAL A 35 10.27 12.19 6.69
CA VAL A 35 11.07 11.82 7.87
C VAL A 35 12.47 11.33 7.51
N THR A 36 12.59 10.57 6.44
CA THR A 36 13.85 9.89 6.09
C THR A 36 14.64 10.58 4.98
N GLY A 37 14.01 11.46 4.21
CA GLY A 37 14.58 12.04 3.00
C GLY A 37 14.76 11.02 1.86
N LEU A 38 14.26 9.80 2.03
CA LEU A 38 14.40 8.71 1.08
C LEU A 38 13.08 8.50 0.33
N ARG A 39 13.17 8.38 -0.98
CA ARG A 39 12.00 8.20 -1.86
C ARG A 39 11.82 6.75 -2.29
N HIS A 40 10.59 6.42 -2.67
CA HIS A 40 10.23 5.13 -3.28
C HIS A 40 10.56 3.92 -2.38
N TRP A 41 10.00 3.92 -1.19
CA TRP A 41 10.07 2.79 -0.28
C TRP A 41 9.36 1.58 -0.85
N TRP A 42 10.07 0.46 -0.94
CA TRP A 42 9.55 -0.78 -1.48
C TRP A 42 10.09 -1.99 -0.71
N PHE A 43 9.21 -2.90 -0.37
CA PHE A 43 9.56 -4.17 0.27
C PHE A 43 9.43 -5.30 -0.75
N SER A 44 10.51 -5.99 -1.09
CA SER A 44 10.49 -7.14 -2.00
C SER A 44 9.94 -8.40 -1.33
N ASP A 45 10.19 -8.53 -0.02
CA ASP A 45 9.76 -9.68 0.77
C ASP A 45 8.61 -9.27 1.69
N VAL A 46 7.42 -9.70 1.36
CA VAL A 46 6.21 -9.43 2.16
C VAL A 46 6.32 -10.04 3.57
N THR A 47 6.88 -11.24 3.68
CA THR A 47 6.98 -11.95 4.96
C THR A 47 8.43 -12.27 5.28
N ARG A 48 8.90 -11.79 6.43
CA ARG A 48 10.24 -12.09 6.93
C ARG A 48 10.20 -12.76 8.30
N HIS A 49 10.96 -13.84 8.42
CA HIS A 49 11.16 -14.53 9.69
C HIS A 49 12.43 -14.00 10.38
N ASP A 50 12.24 -12.92 11.15
CA ASP A 50 13.28 -12.30 11.98
C ASP A 50 12.72 -12.11 13.40
N PRO A 51 12.93 -13.06 14.32
CA PRO A 51 12.33 -13.04 15.66
C PRO A 51 12.73 -11.82 16.48
N LEU A 52 13.99 -11.40 16.40
CA LEU A 52 14.50 -10.27 17.18
C LEU A 52 13.87 -8.96 16.72
N ARG A 53 13.88 -8.72 15.41
CA ARG A 53 13.27 -7.54 14.82
C ARG A 53 11.75 -7.54 14.97
N SER A 54 11.12 -8.70 14.84
CA SER A 54 9.68 -8.85 15.07
C SER A 54 9.30 -8.46 16.50
N GLN A 55 10.11 -8.86 17.49
CA GLN A 55 9.89 -8.49 18.87
C GLN A 55 10.09 -6.98 19.10
N GLN A 56 11.12 -6.38 18.50
CA GLN A 56 11.37 -4.93 18.57
C GLN A 56 10.21 -4.14 17.95
N ILE A 57 9.81 -4.47 16.73
CA ILE A 57 8.66 -3.84 16.03
C ILE A 57 7.39 -4.02 16.87
N GLY A 58 7.15 -5.22 17.40
CA GLY A 58 5.99 -5.47 18.25
C GLY A 58 5.93 -4.59 19.51
N ARG A 59 7.08 -4.32 20.15
CA ARG A 59 7.17 -3.39 21.28
C ARG A 59 6.89 -1.94 20.88
N LEU A 60 7.45 -1.51 19.76
CA LEU A 60 7.24 -0.14 19.25
C LEU A 60 5.78 0.11 18.88
N ILE A 61 5.15 -0.82 18.16
CA ILE A 61 3.71 -0.74 17.83
C ILE A 61 2.86 -0.78 19.11
N TYR A 62 3.24 -1.60 20.10
CA TYR A 62 2.55 -1.63 21.38
C TYR A 62 2.67 -0.29 22.12
N GLY A 63 3.86 0.31 22.13
CA GLY A 63 4.08 1.64 22.70
C GLY A 63 3.26 2.73 22.04
N LEU A 64 3.24 2.75 20.69
CA LEU A 64 2.42 3.66 19.91
C LEU A 64 0.93 3.57 20.23
N TRP A 65 0.45 2.35 20.49
CA TRP A 65 -0.97 2.10 20.81
C TRP A 65 -1.35 2.55 22.23
N HIS A 66 -0.39 2.63 23.17
CA HIS A 66 -0.65 2.85 24.60
C HIS A 66 -0.14 4.20 25.11
N THR A 67 0.41 5.05 24.28
CA THR A 67 0.82 6.41 24.69
C THR A 67 -0.04 7.48 24.06
N ASP A 68 -0.49 8.43 24.87
CA ASP A 68 -1.19 9.63 24.41
C ASP A 68 -0.25 10.85 24.36
N ASP A 69 1.01 10.69 24.75
CA ASP A 69 2.01 11.77 24.70
C ASP A 69 2.52 11.95 23.24
N PRO A 70 2.26 13.12 22.63
CA PRO A 70 2.67 13.38 21.24
C PRO A 70 4.19 13.26 21.00
N LEU A 71 5.01 13.63 21.99
CA LEU A 71 6.46 13.55 21.89
C LEU A 71 6.92 12.09 21.89
N ALA A 72 6.36 11.28 22.79
CA ALA A 72 6.62 9.85 22.85
C ALA A 72 6.12 9.13 21.59
N GLN A 73 4.91 9.46 21.09
CA GLN A 73 4.40 8.92 19.84
C GLN A 73 5.34 9.19 18.66
N LYS A 74 5.80 10.43 18.53
CA LYS A 74 6.73 10.81 17.46
C LYS A 74 8.06 10.04 17.56
N GLY A 75 8.63 9.93 18.77
CA GLY A 75 9.85 9.17 19.01
C GLY A 75 9.69 7.69 18.64
N LEU A 76 8.63 7.04 19.12
CA LEU A 76 8.34 5.64 18.82
C LEU A 76 8.09 5.39 17.33
N LEU A 77 7.47 6.34 16.63
CA LEU A 77 7.27 6.25 15.17
C LEU A 77 8.61 6.32 14.43
N LEU A 78 9.50 7.22 14.83
CA LEU A 78 10.85 7.32 14.24
C LEU A 78 11.65 6.04 14.47
N ASP A 79 11.67 5.50 15.70
CA ASP A 79 12.33 4.24 16.04
C ASP A 79 11.75 3.08 15.22
N LEU A 80 10.43 3.07 14.99
CA LEU A 80 9.77 2.07 14.15
C LEU A 80 10.25 2.16 12.70
N ILE A 81 10.28 3.37 12.14
CA ILE A 81 10.78 3.62 10.77
C ILE A 81 12.23 3.17 10.64
N GLU A 82 13.11 3.54 11.57
CA GLU A 82 14.51 3.10 11.58
C GLU A 82 14.65 1.58 11.67
N THR A 83 13.77 0.91 12.42
CA THR A 83 13.81 -0.55 12.60
C THR A 83 13.46 -1.30 11.32
N PHE A 84 12.51 -0.81 10.50
CA PHE A 84 12.15 -1.49 9.26
C PHE A 84 12.85 -0.92 8.02
N GLN A 85 13.46 0.26 8.07
CA GLN A 85 14.22 0.83 6.96
C GLN A 85 15.21 -0.14 6.29
N PRO A 86 16.00 -0.95 7.03
CA PRO A 86 16.92 -1.92 6.41
C PRO A 86 16.22 -3.07 5.66
N LEU A 87 14.90 -3.21 5.82
CA LEU A 87 14.10 -4.21 5.10
C LEU A 87 13.58 -3.68 3.77
N ALA A 88 13.55 -2.35 3.63
CA ALA A 88 13.10 -1.68 2.42
C ALA A 88 14.24 -1.57 1.40
N HIS A 89 13.89 -1.74 0.14
CA HIS A 89 14.73 -1.29 -0.95
C HIS A 89 14.37 0.17 -1.23
N HIS A 90 15.39 0.99 -1.24
CA HIS A 90 15.31 2.33 -1.83
C HIS A 90 15.52 2.13 -3.32
N ALA A 91 14.66 2.70 -4.15
CA ALA A 91 14.74 2.47 -5.58
C ALA A 91 16.15 2.73 -6.09
N PRO A 92 16.78 1.78 -6.79
CA PRO A 92 17.85 2.11 -7.69
C PRO A 92 17.29 3.12 -8.69
N VAL A 93 18.15 3.98 -9.21
CA VAL A 93 17.83 4.92 -10.29
C VAL A 93 16.76 4.32 -11.19
N ILE A 94 15.58 4.94 -11.18
CA ILE A 94 14.38 4.41 -11.83
C ILE A 94 14.74 4.18 -13.29
N GLN A 95 14.75 2.92 -13.73
CA GLN A 95 14.76 2.63 -15.16
C GLN A 95 13.53 3.32 -15.75
N GLU A 96 13.65 3.98 -16.89
CA GLU A 96 12.55 4.70 -17.57
C GLU A 96 11.23 3.90 -17.61
N GLY A 97 11.34 2.57 -17.61
CA GLY A 97 10.20 1.66 -17.54
C GLY A 97 9.39 1.70 -16.25
N ALA A 98 10.04 1.86 -15.09
CA ALA A 98 9.33 1.91 -13.80
C ALA A 98 8.53 3.21 -13.65
N HIS A 99 9.11 4.34 -14.03
CA HIS A 99 8.44 5.65 -14.04
C HIS A 99 7.16 5.67 -14.91
N ARG A 100 7.18 4.86 -15.97
CA ARG A 100 6.04 4.73 -16.86
C ARG A 100 4.81 4.14 -16.16
N PHE A 101 5.00 3.10 -15.35
CA PHE A 101 3.89 2.43 -14.66
C PHE A 101 3.44 3.17 -13.40
N GLU A 102 4.31 3.96 -12.75
CA GLU A 102 3.91 4.88 -11.69
C GLU A 102 2.87 5.91 -12.20
N ARG A 103 3.05 6.43 -13.41
CA ARG A 103 2.07 7.32 -14.05
C ARG A 103 0.70 6.63 -14.24
N VAL A 104 0.68 5.33 -14.50
CA VAL A 104 -0.59 4.59 -14.59
C VAL A 104 -1.21 4.44 -13.21
N ARG A 105 -0.41 4.18 -12.18
CA ARG A 105 -0.89 4.11 -10.80
C ARG A 105 -1.52 5.44 -10.37
N GLU A 106 -0.85 6.55 -10.59
CA GLU A 106 -1.39 7.90 -10.36
C GLU A 106 -2.69 8.11 -11.13
N TYR A 107 -2.72 7.72 -12.41
CA TYR A 107 -3.92 7.83 -13.23
C TYR A 107 -5.09 7.00 -12.67
N LEU A 108 -4.84 5.80 -12.13
CA LEU A 108 -5.84 4.99 -11.45
C LEU A 108 -6.36 5.69 -10.19
N HIS A 109 -5.48 6.29 -9.38
CA HIS A 109 -5.86 7.06 -8.19
C HIS A 109 -6.70 8.30 -8.52
N ASP A 110 -6.41 9.00 -9.60
CA ASP A 110 -7.12 10.21 -10.01
C ASP A 110 -8.49 9.90 -10.64
N ASN A 111 -8.65 8.71 -11.22
CA ASN A 111 -9.81 8.35 -12.01
C ASN A 111 -10.60 7.13 -11.47
N TYR A 112 -10.35 6.70 -10.22
CA TYR A 112 -10.92 5.47 -9.66
C TYR A 112 -12.46 5.43 -9.66
N MET A 113 -13.13 6.58 -9.62
CA MET A 113 -14.59 6.68 -9.51
C MET A 113 -15.32 6.27 -10.79
N ARG A 114 -14.66 6.35 -11.95
CA ARG A 114 -15.27 6.09 -13.25
C ARG A 114 -14.86 4.74 -13.83
N ALA A 115 -15.61 4.27 -14.83
CA ALA A 115 -15.20 3.12 -15.61
C ALA A 115 -13.90 3.43 -16.37
N LEU A 116 -12.91 2.56 -16.24
CA LEU A 116 -11.63 2.63 -16.94
C LEU A 116 -11.47 1.41 -17.83
N THR A 117 -10.94 1.61 -19.03
CA THR A 117 -10.66 0.54 -19.96
C THR A 117 -9.17 0.20 -20.02
N LEU A 118 -8.86 -1.04 -20.41
CA LEU A 118 -7.48 -1.45 -20.59
C LEU A 118 -6.76 -0.65 -21.69
N ASP A 119 -7.49 -0.31 -22.77
CA ASP A 119 -6.98 0.51 -23.85
C ASP A 119 -6.59 1.91 -23.38
N GLU A 120 -7.43 2.50 -22.55
CA GLU A 120 -7.18 3.80 -21.95
C GLU A 120 -5.92 3.78 -21.08
N LEU A 121 -5.79 2.81 -20.19
CA LEU A 121 -4.61 2.68 -19.32
C LEU A 121 -3.34 2.40 -20.14
N ALA A 122 -3.43 1.58 -21.16
CA ALA A 122 -2.32 1.30 -22.07
C ALA A 122 -1.86 2.55 -22.85
N SER A 123 -2.81 3.43 -23.20
CA SER A 123 -2.51 4.68 -23.90
C SER A 123 -1.70 5.66 -23.06
N VAL A 124 -1.89 5.70 -21.73
CA VAL A 124 -1.12 6.53 -20.79
C VAL A 124 0.38 6.29 -20.93
N VAL A 125 0.76 5.08 -21.32
CA VAL A 125 2.16 4.63 -21.42
C VAL A 125 2.57 4.26 -22.85
N SER A 126 1.73 4.55 -23.82
CA SER A 126 1.98 4.28 -25.24
C SER A 126 2.32 2.82 -25.53
N LEU A 127 1.59 1.89 -24.91
CA LEU A 127 1.70 0.45 -25.14
C LEU A 127 0.40 -0.10 -25.75
N SER A 128 0.50 -1.27 -26.42
CA SER A 128 -0.70 -2.03 -26.73
C SER A 128 -1.29 -2.64 -25.45
N PRO A 129 -2.61 -2.87 -25.35
CA PRO A 129 -3.27 -3.42 -24.17
C PRO A 129 -2.64 -4.73 -23.67
N TYR A 130 -2.26 -5.60 -24.61
CA TYR A 130 -1.59 -6.87 -24.28
C TYR A 130 -0.22 -6.67 -23.62
N HIS A 131 0.65 -5.83 -24.20
CA HIS A 131 1.96 -5.55 -23.66
C HIS A 131 1.87 -4.79 -22.34
N PHE A 132 0.93 -3.84 -22.25
CA PHE A 132 0.64 -3.10 -21.03
C PHE A 132 0.27 -4.05 -19.88
N GLN A 133 -0.77 -4.87 -20.04
CA GLN A 133 -1.23 -5.76 -18.98
C GLN A 133 -0.13 -6.70 -18.49
N ARG A 134 0.65 -7.28 -19.42
CA ARG A 134 1.75 -8.20 -19.08
C ARG A 134 2.84 -7.48 -18.29
N GLN A 135 3.26 -6.31 -18.75
CA GLN A 135 4.35 -5.55 -18.09
C GLN A 135 3.88 -4.93 -16.77
N PHE A 136 2.65 -4.43 -16.70
CA PHE A 136 2.05 -3.93 -15.48
C PHE A 136 2.00 -5.03 -14.40
N LYS A 137 1.51 -6.21 -14.76
CA LYS A 137 1.49 -7.36 -13.84
C LYS A 137 2.89 -7.81 -13.43
N ALA A 138 3.88 -7.74 -14.32
CA ALA A 138 5.26 -8.05 -13.98
C ALA A 138 5.87 -7.02 -13.01
N HIS A 139 5.45 -5.75 -13.09
CA HIS A 139 5.96 -4.66 -12.27
C HIS A 139 5.29 -4.62 -10.89
N PHE A 140 3.94 -4.67 -10.85
CA PHE A 140 3.17 -4.53 -9.61
C PHE A 140 2.68 -5.87 -9.01
N HIS A 141 2.91 -6.99 -9.68
CA HIS A 141 2.45 -8.33 -9.29
C HIS A 141 0.92 -8.50 -9.23
N VAL A 142 0.17 -7.48 -9.65
CA VAL A 142 -1.29 -7.46 -9.74
C VAL A 142 -1.73 -6.94 -11.11
N THR A 143 -2.97 -7.26 -11.52
CA THR A 143 -3.53 -6.68 -12.74
C THR A 143 -4.00 -5.24 -12.53
N PRO A 144 -4.14 -4.41 -13.59
CA PRO A 144 -4.69 -3.07 -13.48
C PRO A 144 -6.07 -3.04 -12.81
N HIS A 145 -6.93 -4.01 -13.12
CA HIS A 145 -8.26 -4.14 -12.50
C HIS A 145 -8.16 -4.43 -11.00
N GLN A 146 -7.27 -5.35 -10.60
CA GLN A 146 -7.07 -5.66 -9.18
C GLN A 146 -6.58 -4.43 -8.40
N MET A 147 -5.65 -3.68 -8.97
CA MET A 147 -5.18 -2.43 -8.35
C MET A 147 -6.30 -1.39 -8.25
N LEU A 148 -7.10 -1.19 -9.29
CA LEU A 148 -8.25 -0.30 -9.25
C LEU A 148 -9.25 -0.69 -8.16
N MET A 149 -9.53 -1.99 -8.02
CA MET A 149 -10.44 -2.48 -6.97
C MET A 149 -9.86 -2.25 -5.57
N ALA A 150 -8.54 -2.42 -5.38
CA ALA A 150 -7.89 -2.14 -4.10
C ALA A 150 -8.01 -0.66 -3.72
N ILE A 151 -7.77 0.25 -4.68
CA ILE A 151 -7.92 1.71 -4.48
C ILE A 151 -9.37 2.04 -4.10
N ARG A 152 -10.35 1.51 -4.82
CA ARG A 152 -11.78 1.72 -4.53
C ARG A 152 -12.18 1.24 -3.13
N LEU A 153 -11.74 0.04 -2.76
CA LEU A 153 -12.04 -0.53 -1.45
C LEU A 153 -11.38 0.27 -0.32
N TRP A 154 -10.15 0.74 -0.53
CA TRP A 154 -9.48 1.58 0.45
C TRP A 154 -10.23 2.92 0.65
N ARG A 155 -10.64 3.57 -0.44
CA ARG A 155 -11.47 4.80 -0.40
C ARG A 155 -12.84 4.53 0.25
N ALA A 156 -13.48 3.41 -0.10
CA ALA A 156 -14.75 3.00 0.49
C ALA A 156 -14.64 2.84 2.01
N LYS A 157 -13.59 2.19 2.50
CA LYS A 157 -13.32 2.05 3.93
C LYS A 157 -13.22 3.43 4.61
N ALA A 158 -12.48 4.36 4.02
CA ALA A 158 -12.36 5.72 4.55
C ALA A 158 -13.72 6.44 4.62
N PHE A 159 -14.53 6.38 3.57
CA PHE A 159 -15.87 7.00 3.56
C PHE A 159 -16.81 6.38 4.58
N LEU A 160 -16.80 5.06 4.73
CA LEU A 160 -17.61 4.38 5.76
C LEU A 160 -17.20 4.81 7.18
N THR A 161 -15.91 4.98 7.46
CA THR A 161 -15.46 5.45 8.77
C THR A 161 -15.86 6.90 9.06
N HIS A 162 -16.12 7.69 8.02
CA HIS A 162 -16.66 9.06 8.15
C HIS A 162 -18.20 9.10 8.15
N GLY A 163 -18.85 7.95 8.23
CA GLY A 163 -20.30 7.85 8.43
C GLY A 163 -21.15 7.91 7.16
N MET A 164 -20.55 7.82 5.97
CA MET A 164 -21.32 7.70 4.73
C MET A 164 -22.06 6.35 4.67
N SER A 165 -23.27 6.34 4.11
CA SER A 165 -24.01 5.09 3.88
C SER A 165 -23.34 4.22 2.82
N ALA A 166 -23.58 2.91 2.85
CA ALA A 166 -23.01 1.97 1.89
C ALA A 166 -23.39 2.30 0.43
N ALA A 167 -24.61 2.79 0.19
CA ALA A 167 -25.07 3.18 -1.13
C ALA A 167 -24.33 4.43 -1.66
N GLU A 168 -24.15 5.44 -0.80
CA GLU A 168 -23.37 6.63 -1.15
C GLU A 168 -21.91 6.29 -1.40
N VAL A 169 -21.33 5.41 -0.57
CA VAL A 169 -19.95 4.95 -0.73
C VAL A 169 -19.78 4.20 -2.05
N ALA A 170 -20.68 3.29 -2.40
CA ALA A 170 -20.62 2.56 -3.66
C ALA A 170 -20.63 3.54 -4.86
N ALA A 171 -21.53 4.53 -4.84
CA ALA A 171 -21.59 5.56 -5.87
C ALA A 171 -20.32 6.43 -5.92
N ALA A 172 -19.79 6.84 -4.76
CA ALA A 172 -18.61 7.70 -4.66
C ALA A 172 -17.29 6.98 -5.01
N THR A 173 -17.26 5.66 -4.97
CA THR A 173 -16.06 4.88 -5.25
C THR A 173 -16.08 4.12 -6.57
N GLY A 174 -17.18 4.19 -7.32
CA GLY A 174 -17.34 3.44 -8.56
C GLY A 174 -17.48 1.91 -8.34
N LEU A 175 -17.96 1.49 -7.16
CA LEU A 175 -18.29 0.11 -6.84
C LEU A 175 -19.71 -0.29 -7.22
N THR A 176 -20.41 0.55 -7.94
CA THR A 176 -21.71 0.23 -8.55
C THR A 176 -21.48 -0.53 -9.83
N ASP A 177 -22.11 -1.69 -9.96
CA ASP A 177 -22.17 -2.47 -11.20
C ASP A 177 -22.93 -1.73 -12.31
#